data_6dee02ad4b81e45289e9614cf272e526
#
_entry.id   6dee02ad4b81e45289e9614cf272e526
#
_cell.length_a   1.000
_cell.length_b   1.000
_cell.length_c   1.000
_cell.angle_alpha   90.00
_cell.angle_beta   90.00
_cell.angle_gamma   90.00
#
_symmetry.space_group_name_H-M   'P 1'
#
loop_
_entity.id
_entity.type
_entity.pdbx_description
1 polymer ?
#
loop_
_entity_poly.entity_id
_entity_poly.type
_entity_poly.pdbx_seq_one_letter_code
_entity_poly.pdbx_strand_id
1 'polypeptide(L)'
;MEAGEAGIYLFSACALATLLWHPASPVQPFLPNEAVRRILMGLGMGLTVLAIVLTPWGKQSGAHFNPAVTLTFYRLGKMSPWDAAFYSAAQLSGAIAGVALASLVLHGAPAQKAVHYAATLPGIYGDRVAFIAEAIISFILMSAVLFTSNHEVLSRYTHHIAAGLVAIYIAFESPISGMSTNPARTFGPAIYGSYWHALWIYFMAPPLGMLAASEVFLRVRGGQGPYCAKLHHHNNKRCIFHHGAPLQRSIGKSSQAIA
;
A
#
# COMPACT_ATOMS: atom_id res chain seq x y z
N MET A 1 12.31 -10.24 1.42
CA MET A 1 10.86 -10.30 1.19
C MET A 1 10.34 -8.90 0.88
N GLU A 2 10.30 -7.96 1.81
CA GLU A 2 9.77 -6.60 1.61
C GLU A 2 10.39 -5.83 0.42
N ALA A 3 11.70 -5.99 0.16
CA ALA A 3 12.33 -5.41 -1.03
C ALA A 3 11.77 -6.02 -2.33
N GLY A 4 11.59 -7.34 -2.37
CA GLY A 4 10.99 -8.01 -3.54
C GLY A 4 9.55 -7.59 -3.76
N GLU A 5 8.77 -7.43 -2.70
CA GLU A 5 7.37 -6.99 -2.74
C GLU A 5 7.24 -5.56 -3.25
N ALA A 6 8.04 -4.62 -2.71
CA ALA A 6 8.11 -3.26 -3.20
C ALA A 6 8.62 -3.19 -4.66
N GLY A 7 9.59 -4.02 -5.01
CA GLY A 7 10.12 -4.13 -6.37
C GLY A 7 9.06 -4.61 -7.37
N ILE A 8 8.33 -5.68 -7.04
CA ILE A 8 7.22 -6.18 -7.87
C ILE A 8 6.13 -5.12 -8.03
N TYR A 9 5.79 -4.42 -6.94
CA TYR A 9 4.78 -3.36 -6.97
C TYR A 9 5.17 -2.24 -7.94
N LEU A 10 6.42 -1.73 -7.86
CA LEU A 10 6.91 -0.66 -8.73
C LEU A 10 7.16 -1.12 -10.18
N PHE A 11 7.67 -2.34 -10.36
CA PHE A 11 7.77 -2.93 -11.69
C PHE A 11 6.39 -2.98 -12.37
N SER A 12 5.37 -3.50 -11.67
CA SER A 12 4.01 -3.59 -12.19
C SER A 12 3.41 -2.21 -12.48
N ALA A 13 3.66 -1.22 -11.60
CA ALA A 13 3.20 0.15 -11.83
C ALA A 13 3.81 0.75 -13.10
N CYS A 14 5.12 0.61 -13.31
CA CYS A 14 5.79 1.08 -14.54
C CYS A 14 5.31 0.33 -15.78
N ALA A 15 5.13 -0.99 -15.69
CA ALA A 15 4.67 -1.80 -16.81
C ALA A 15 3.23 -1.44 -17.23
N LEU A 16 2.32 -1.33 -16.27
CA LEU A 16 0.94 -0.94 -16.54
C LEU A 16 0.85 0.51 -17.04
N ALA A 17 1.62 1.44 -16.46
CA ALA A 17 1.66 2.82 -16.94
C ALA A 17 2.21 2.89 -18.37
N THR A 18 3.25 2.13 -18.69
CA THR A 18 3.78 2.04 -20.07
C THR A 18 2.73 1.48 -21.02
N LEU A 19 2.05 0.40 -20.63
CA LEU A 19 1.00 -0.20 -21.45
C LEU A 19 -0.16 0.77 -21.73
N LEU A 20 -0.56 1.56 -20.74
CA LEU A 20 -1.76 2.41 -20.83
C LEU A 20 -1.49 3.81 -21.38
N TRP A 21 -0.28 4.38 -21.19
CA TRP A 21 0.00 5.77 -21.55
C TRP A 21 1.15 5.97 -22.55
N HIS A 22 1.98 4.93 -22.81
CA HIS A 22 3.06 5.12 -23.77
C HIS A 22 2.50 5.34 -25.19
N PRO A 23 2.94 6.39 -25.95
CA PRO A 23 2.39 6.71 -27.26
C PRO A 23 2.48 5.57 -28.29
N ALA A 24 3.53 4.75 -28.20
CA ALA A 24 3.71 3.59 -29.07
C ALA A 24 3.07 2.30 -28.52
N SER A 25 2.27 2.38 -27.46
CA SER A 25 1.57 1.22 -26.93
C SER A 25 0.48 0.76 -27.89
N PRO A 26 0.39 -0.55 -28.21
CA PRO A 26 -0.66 -1.06 -29.08
C PRO A 26 -2.07 -0.92 -28.48
N VAL A 27 -2.17 -0.73 -27.17
CA VAL A 27 -3.47 -0.61 -26.46
C VAL A 27 -3.96 0.82 -26.43
N GLN A 28 -3.05 1.80 -26.45
CA GLN A 28 -3.36 3.22 -26.28
C GLN A 28 -4.39 3.75 -27.29
N PRO A 29 -4.37 3.39 -28.59
CA PRO A 29 -5.35 3.86 -29.56
C PRO A 29 -6.79 3.36 -29.28
N PHE A 30 -6.94 2.21 -28.62
CA PHE A 30 -8.23 1.64 -28.26
C PHE A 30 -8.78 2.17 -26.94
N LEU A 31 -8.00 2.92 -26.18
CA LEU A 31 -8.35 3.49 -24.88
C LEU A 31 -8.17 5.02 -24.86
N PRO A 32 -8.92 5.77 -25.66
CA PRO A 32 -8.76 7.22 -25.73
C PRO A 32 -9.16 7.94 -24.44
N ASN A 33 -10.08 7.35 -23.68
CA ASN A 33 -10.60 7.94 -22.45
C ASN A 33 -9.62 7.71 -21.28
N GLU A 34 -9.13 8.81 -20.72
CA GLU A 34 -8.18 8.78 -19.61
C GLU A 34 -8.77 8.18 -18.32
N ALA A 35 -10.05 8.41 -18.04
CA ALA A 35 -10.69 7.82 -16.85
C ALA A 35 -10.73 6.29 -16.97
N VAL A 36 -10.98 5.74 -18.16
CA VAL A 36 -10.94 4.29 -18.39
C VAL A 36 -9.54 3.76 -18.15
N ARG A 37 -8.49 4.45 -18.62
CA ARG A 37 -7.09 4.05 -18.36
C ARG A 37 -6.78 4.05 -16.87
N ARG A 38 -7.23 5.06 -16.12
CA ARG A 38 -7.06 5.10 -14.65
C ARG A 38 -7.78 3.96 -13.94
N ILE A 39 -9.00 3.61 -14.37
CA ILE A 39 -9.73 2.46 -13.83
C ILE A 39 -8.96 1.16 -14.09
N LEU A 40 -8.46 0.95 -15.31
CA LEU A 40 -7.65 -0.23 -15.66
C LEU A 40 -6.34 -0.27 -14.86
N MET A 41 -5.68 0.87 -14.70
CA MET A 41 -4.50 1.01 -13.83
C MET A 41 -4.84 0.63 -12.40
N GLY A 42 -5.94 1.15 -11.86
CA GLY A 42 -6.41 0.84 -10.51
C GLY A 42 -6.68 -0.65 -10.31
N LEU A 43 -7.40 -1.27 -11.23
CA LEU A 43 -7.68 -2.71 -11.20
C LEU A 43 -6.38 -3.52 -11.28
N GLY A 44 -5.47 -3.20 -12.21
CA GLY A 44 -4.19 -3.88 -12.35
C GLY A 44 -3.33 -3.76 -11.09
N MET A 45 -3.27 -2.58 -10.48
CA MET A 45 -2.50 -2.37 -9.24
C MET A 45 -3.18 -3.01 -8.02
N GLY A 46 -4.51 -2.98 -7.93
CA GLY A 46 -5.24 -3.72 -6.89
C GLY A 46 -4.97 -5.23 -6.97
N LEU A 47 -5.01 -5.80 -8.17
CA LEU A 47 -4.64 -7.21 -8.38
C LEU A 47 -3.16 -7.48 -8.03
N THR A 48 -2.27 -6.54 -8.33
CA THR A 48 -0.84 -6.64 -7.94
C THR A 48 -0.69 -6.68 -6.42
N VAL A 49 -1.37 -5.80 -5.67
CA VAL A 49 -1.39 -5.81 -4.20
C VAL A 49 -1.87 -7.17 -3.70
N LEU A 50 -2.99 -7.65 -4.23
CA LEU A 50 -3.57 -8.93 -3.84
C LEU A 50 -2.59 -10.09 -4.12
N ALA A 51 -1.98 -10.10 -5.29
CA ALA A 51 -0.99 -11.11 -5.67
C ALA A 51 0.20 -11.10 -4.70
N ILE A 52 0.78 -9.93 -4.41
CA ILE A 52 1.91 -9.78 -3.47
C ILE A 52 1.56 -10.36 -2.09
N VAL A 53 0.42 -9.97 -1.52
CA VAL A 53 -0.01 -10.44 -0.19
C VAL A 53 -0.20 -11.96 -0.15
N LEU A 54 -0.66 -12.55 -1.23
CA LEU A 54 -0.91 -14.00 -1.32
C LEU A 54 0.35 -14.82 -1.63
N THR A 55 1.48 -14.19 -2.00
CA THR A 55 2.75 -14.91 -2.19
C THR A 55 3.23 -15.55 -0.88
N PRO A 56 4.12 -16.56 -0.96
CA PRO A 56 4.80 -17.08 0.23
C PRO A 56 5.57 -15.99 1.01
N TRP A 57 6.10 -14.99 0.31
CA TRP A 57 6.83 -13.86 0.91
C TRP A 57 5.88 -12.93 1.66
N GLY A 58 4.80 -12.48 1.02
CA GLY A 58 3.80 -11.61 1.66
C GLY A 58 3.14 -12.26 2.87
N LYS A 59 2.84 -13.56 2.80
CA LYS A 59 2.34 -14.34 3.94
C LYS A 59 3.35 -14.40 5.09
N GLN A 60 4.64 -14.36 4.82
CA GLN A 60 5.69 -14.41 5.82
C GLN A 60 6.02 -13.03 6.38
N SER A 61 6.30 -12.04 5.50
CA SER A 61 6.70 -10.66 5.87
C SER A 61 5.57 -9.84 6.47
N GLY A 62 4.32 -10.17 6.15
CA GLY A 62 3.14 -9.37 6.48
C GLY A 62 2.70 -8.46 5.34
N ALA A 63 3.49 -8.38 4.27
CA ALA A 63 3.23 -7.61 3.05
C ALA A 63 2.98 -6.13 3.31
N HIS A 64 3.90 -5.49 4.02
CA HIS A 64 3.83 -4.04 4.23
C HIS A 64 4.16 -3.28 2.96
N PHE A 65 5.31 -3.60 2.32
CA PHE A 65 5.94 -2.91 1.17
C PHE A 65 5.71 -1.38 1.16
N ASN A 66 5.55 -0.81 2.36
CA ASN A 66 5.20 0.58 2.61
C ASN A 66 5.78 1.05 3.96
N PRO A 67 6.70 2.02 3.98
CA PRO A 67 7.27 2.56 5.22
C PRO A 67 6.23 3.17 6.17
N ALA A 68 5.14 3.77 5.66
CA ALA A 68 4.09 4.35 6.50
C ALA A 68 3.30 3.26 7.25
N VAL A 69 3.00 2.13 6.59
CA VAL A 69 2.40 0.95 7.22
C VAL A 69 3.33 0.37 8.28
N THR A 70 4.62 0.20 7.94
CA THR A 70 5.63 -0.31 8.85
C THR A 70 5.77 0.57 10.09
N LEU A 71 5.86 1.90 9.93
CA LEU A 71 5.90 2.86 11.02
C LEU A 71 4.66 2.77 11.92
N THR A 72 3.50 2.57 11.34
CA THR A 72 2.24 2.44 12.09
C THR A 72 2.24 1.18 12.95
N PHE A 73 2.65 0.03 12.42
CA PHE A 73 2.75 -1.18 13.21
C PHE A 73 3.88 -1.15 14.25
N TYR A 74 4.97 -0.42 13.99
CA TYR A 74 5.98 -0.11 15.00
C TYR A 74 5.36 0.72 16.14
N ARG A 75 4.63 1.81 15.83
CA ARG A 75 3.93 2.63 16.83
C ARG A 75 2.94 1.81 17.66
N LEU A 76 2.33 0.81 17.08
CA LEU A 76 1.40 -0.11 17.75
C LEU A 76 2.11 -1.26 18.50
N GLY A 77 3.43 -1.23 18.62
CA GLY A 77 4.22 -2.20 19.39
C GLY A 77 4.29 -3.60 18.76
N LYS A 78 4.06 -3.72 17.46
CA LYS A 78 4.07 -5.02 16.76
C LYS A 78 5.41 -5.39 16.13
N MET A 79 6.32 -4.44 16.05
CA MET A 79 7.66 -4.61 15.49
C MET A 79 8.71 -3.98 16.40
N SER A 80 9.93 -4.52 16.38
CA SER A 80 11.08 -3.86 17.00
C SER A 80 11.51 -2.62 16.19
N PRO A 81 12.21 -1.64 16.78
CA PRO A 81 12.72 -0.48 16.03
C PRO A 81 13.66 -0.88 14.90
N TRP A 82 14.50 -1.90 15.12
CA TRP A 82 15.42 -2.41 14.10
C TRP A 82 14.68 -3.07 12.93
N ASP A 83 13.65 -3.89 13.21
CA ASP A 83 12.84 -4.50 12.16
C ASP A 83 12.14 -3.43 11.33
N ALA A 84 11.58 -2.40 11.96
CA ALA A 84 10.93 -1.29 11.26
C ALA A 84 11.92 -0.52 10.38
N ALA A 85 13.13 -0.28 10.84
CA ALA A 85 14.19 0.38 10.08
C ALA A 85 14.63 -0.46 8.86
N PHE A 86 14.91 -1.76 9.08
CA PHE A 86 15.29 -2.67 8.00
C PHE A 86 14.18 -2.90 6.98
N TYR A 87 12.91 -2.99 7.42
CA TYR A 87 11.76 -3.05 6.52
C TYR A 87 11.70 -1.81 5.63
N SER A 88 11.77 -0.62 6.22
CA SER A 88 11.72 0.64 5.47
C SER A 88 12.88 0.77 4.48
N ALA A 89 14.09 0.43 4.89
CA ALA A 89 15.26 0.44 4.01
C ALA A 89 15.11 -0.56 2.84
N ALA A 90 14.63 -1.78 3.14
CA ALA A 90 14.37 -2.81 2.14
C ALA A 90 13.27 -2.38 1.15
N GLN A 91 12.20 -1.76 1.64
CA GLN A 91 11.11 -1.25 0.82
C GLN A 91 11.57 -0.14 -0.13
N LEU A 92 12.36 0.83 0.37
CA LEU A 92 12.94 1.90 -0.46
C LEU A 92 13.89 1.32 -1.52
N SER A 93 14.80 0.44 -1.13
CA SER A 93 15.74 -0.20 -2.05
C SER A 93 15.03 -1.06 -3.10
N GLY A 94 14.00 -1.80 -2.69
CA GLY A 94 13.18 -2.61 -3.58
C GLY A 94 12.40 -1.76 -4.58
N ALA A 95 11.87 -0.62 -4.15
CA ALA A 95 11.19 0.33 -5.04
C ALA A 95 12.12 0.86 -6.14
N ILE A 96 13.34 1.25 -5.77
CA ILE A 96 14.37 1.67 -6.74
C ILE A 96 14.68 0.54 -7.73
N ALA A 97 14.95 -0.66 -7.22
CA ALA A 97 15.27 -1.82 -8.04
C ALA A 97 14.12 -2.21 -8.99
N GLY A 98 12.85 -2.09 -8.52
CA GLY A 98 11.68 -2.36 -9.34
C GLY A 98 11.55 -1.42 -10.54
N VAL A 99 11.78 -0.11 -10.33
CA VAL A 99 11.79 0.88 -11.43
C VAL A 99 12.96 0.64 -12.37
N ALA A 100 14.16 0.32 -11.85
CA ALA A 100 15.33 -0.03 -12.67
C ALA A 100 15.04 -1.24 -13.56
N LEU A 101 14.51 -2.30 -12.97
CA LEU A 101 14.17 -3.52 -13.70
C LEU A 101 13.11 -3.28 -14.77
N ALA A 102 12.07 -2.48 -14.45
CA ALA A 102 11.06 -2.10 -15.43
C ALA A 102 11.68 -1.30 -16.59
N SER A 103 12.58 -0.36 -16.28
CA SER A 103 13.28 0.42 -17.31
C SER A 103 14.16 -0.45 -18.20
N LEU A 104 14.84 -1.44 -17.63
CA LEU A 104 15.66 -2.38 -18.37
C LEU A 104 14.80 -3.28 -19.27
N VAL A 105 13.79 -3.93 -18.71
CA VAL A 105 12.93 -4.90 -19.41
C VAL A 105 12.09 -4.24 -20.50
N LEU A 106 11.64 -3.01 -20.25
CA LEU A 106 10.82 -2.23 -21.19
C LEU A 106 11.65 -1.26 -22.03
N HIS A 107 12.97 -1.49 -22.14
CA HIS A 107 13.89 -0.74 -23.00
C HIS A 107 13.78 0.79 -22.83
N GLY A 108 13.65 1.27 -21.60
CA GLY A 108 13.56 2.70 -21.29
C GLY A 108 12.17 3.32 -21.49
N ALA A 109 11.16 2.57 -21.91
CA ALA A 109 9.82 3.09 -22.13
C ALA A 109 9.19 3.79 -20.90
N PRO A 110 9.45 3.39 -19.64
CA PRO A 110 8.97 4.12 -18.46
C PRO A 110 9.46 5.57 -18.37
N ALA A 111 10.60 5.91 -18.98
CA ALA A 111 11.13 7.28 -19.01
C ALA A 111 10.35 8.23 -19.92
N GLN A 112 9.49 7.71 -20.79
CA GLN A 112 8.67 8.51 -21.70
C GLN A 112 7.80 9.50 -20.92
N LYS A 113 7.72 10.75 -21.40
CA LYS A 113 7.05 11.86 -20.73
C LYS A 113 5.57 11.57 -20.36
N ALA A 114 4.88 10.75 -21.14
CA ALA A 114 3.49 10.35 -20.82
C ALA A 114 3.40 9.25 -19.75
N VAL A 115 4.49 8.56 -19.44
CA VAL A 115 4.54 7.44 -18.46
C VAL A 115 5.14 7.88 -17.13
N HIS A 116 6.15 8.77 -17.15
CA HIS A 116 6.79 9.38 -15.97
C HIS A 116 7.26 8.37 -14.91
N TYR A 117 7.72 7.18 -15.31
CA TYR A 117 8.05 6.09 -14.36
C TYR A 117 6.88 5.74 -13.40
N ALA A 118 5.66 6.00 -13.79
CA ALA A 118 4.48 5.93 -12.92
C ALA A 118 4.62 6.79 -11.63
N ALA A 119 5.28 7.94 -11.71
CA ALA A 119 5.54 8.82 -10.57
C ALA A 119 4.24 9.35 -9.94
N THR A 120 4.28 9.59 -8.63
CA THR A 120 3.25 10.34 -7.92
C THR A 120 3.63 11.81 -7.89
N LEU A 121 2.74 12.62 -8.40
CA LEU A 121 2.92 14.08 -8.45
C LEU A 121 1.60 14.76 -8.07
N PRO A 122 1.66 15.91 -7.39
CA PRO A 122 0.46 16.68 -7.10
C PRO A 122 -0.28 17.03 -8.39
N GLY A 123 -1.60 16.92 -8.35
CA GLY A 123 -2.46 17.29 -9.46
C GLY A 123 -2.64 18.81 -9.60
N ILE A 124 -3.59 19.20 -10.42
CA ILE A 124 -3.87 20.61 -10.77
C ILE A 124 -4.25 21.50 -9.57
N TYR A 125 -4.66 20.90 -8.47
CA TYR A 125 -5.06 21.61 -7.25
C TYR A 125 -3.89 22.00 -6.34
N GLY A 126 -2.66 21.59 -6.70
CA GLY A 126 -1.41 21.94 -6.02
C GLY A 126 -1.12 21.14 -4.76
N ASP A 127 0.04 21.45 -4.19
CA ASP A 127 0.69 20.68 -3.12
C ASP A 127 -0.16 20.56 -1.84
N ARG A 128 -0.86 21.62 -1.44
CA ARG A 128 -1.68 21.61 -0.21
C ARG A 128 -2.84 20.64 -0.30
N VAL A 129 -3.52 20.63 -1.46
CA VAL A 129 -4.65 19.73 -1.69
C VAL A 129 -4.14 18.30 -1.79
N ALA A 130 -3.03 18.07 -2.49
CA ALA A 130 -2.40 16.77 -2.56
C ALA A 130 -2.00 16.24 -1.17
N PHE A 131 -1.42 17.07 -0.31
CA PHE A 131 -1.09 16.70 1.08
C PHE A 131 -2.33 16.25 1.87
N ILE A 132 -3.40 17.02 1.82
CA ILE A 132 -4.65 16.71 2.54
C ILE A 132 -5.26 15.42 1.99
N ALA A 133 -5.31 15.27 0.66
CA ALA A 133 -5.84 14.07 0.01
C ALA A 133 -5.06 12.82 0.40
N GLU A 134 -3.71 12.85 0.30
CA GLU A 134 -2.83 11.75 0.74
C GLU A 134 -3.03 11.39 2.21
N ALA A 135 -3.15 12.38 3.10
CA ALA A 135 -3.40 12.12 4.52
C ALA A 135 -4.76 11.42 4.73
N ILE A 136 -5.81 11.87 4.03
CA ILE A 136 -7.15 11.29 4.14
C ILE A 136 -7.19 9.85 3.60
N ILE A 137 -6.69 9.61 2.38
CA ILE A 137 -6.73 8.26 1.79
C ILE A 137 -5.86 7.28 2.57
N SER A 138 -4.73 7.74 3.11
CA SER A 138 -3.87 6.93 3.97
C SER A 138 -4.52 6.62 5.31
N PHE A 139 -5.22 7.59 5.92
CA PHE A 139 -6.02 7.39 7.12
C PHE A 139 -7.11 6.33 6.89
N ILE A 140 -7.86 6.43 5.80
CA ILE A 140 -8.94 5.48 5.47
C ILE A 140 -8.35 4.09 5.21
N LEU A 141 -7.27 3.98 4.43
CA LEU A 141 -6.61 2.71 4.13
C LEU A 141 -6.15 2.01 5.41
N MET A 142 -5.44 2.72 6.27
CA MET A 142 -4.93 2.13 7.51
C MET A 142 -6.04 1.82 8.51
N SER A 143 -7.07 2.66 8.59
CA SER A 143 -8.28 2.35 9.38
C SER A 143 -8.93 1.06 8.89
N ALA A 144 -9.14 0.91 7.58
CA ALA A 144 -9.69 -0.31 7.01
C ALA A 144 -8.83 -1.53 7.37
N VAL A 145 -7.51 -1.45 7.22
CA VAL A 145 -6.58 -2.53 7.59
C VAL A 145 -6.71 -2.88 9.07
N LEU A 146 -6.64 -1.90 9.96
CA LEU A 146 -6.67 -2.14 11.41
C LEU A 146 -8.01 -2.71 11.88
N PHE A 147 -9.13 -2.14 11.47
CA PHE A 147 -10.45 -2.61 11.90
C PHE A 147 -10.81 -3.96 11.32
N THR A 148 -10.50 -4.20 10.02
CA THR A 148 -10.85 -5.48 9.40
C THR A 148 -9.95 -6.61 9.85
N SER A 149 -8.63 -6.39 9.99
CA SER A 149 -7.69 -7.43 10.45
C SER A 149 -7.95 -7.88 11.90
N ASN A 150 -8.66 -7.06 12.68
CA ASN A 150 -9.02 -7.33 14.07
C ASN A 150 -10.52 -7.66 14.27
N HIS A 151 -11.23 -7.95 13.19
CA HIS A 151 -12.62 -8.39 13.22
C HIS A 151 -12.72 -9.88 12.92
N GLU A 152 -13.52 -10.63 13.68
CA GLU A 152 -13.63 -12.10 13.60
C GLU A 152 -13.90 -12.61 12.17
N VAL A 153 -14.84 -11.98 11.47
CA VAL A 153 -15.26 -12.39 10.11
C VAL A 153 -14.43 -11.71 9.03
N LEU A 154 -14.17 -10.39 9.18
CA LEU A 154 -13.55 -9.57 8.11
C LEU A 154 -12.04 -9.79 7.99
N SER A 155 -11.37 -10.33 9.03
CA SER A 155 -9.92 -10.52 9.03
C SER A 155 -9.40 -11.38 7.86
N ARG A 156 -10.23 -12.30 7.36
CA ARG A 156 -9.91 -13.08 6.14
C ARG A 156 -9.94 -12.27 4.85
N TYR A 157 -10.61 -11.12 4.85
CA TYR A 157 -10.80 -10.26 3.69
C TYR A 157 -9.98 -8.96 3.74
N THR A 158 -9.19 -8.72 4.79
CA THR A 158 -8.40 -7.49 4.97
C THR A 158 -7.59 -7.14 3.72
N HIS A 159 -6.89 -8.09 3.16
CA HIS A 159 -6.07 -7.89 1.95
C HIS A 159 -6.90 -7.59 0.70
N HIS A 160 -8.10 -8.16 0.55
CA HIS A 160 -9.02 -7.82 -0.54
C HIS A 160 -9.54 -6.39 -0.39
N ILE A 161 -9.90 -5.99 0.84
CA ILE A 161 -10.38 -4.64 1.13
C ILE A 161 -9.28 -3.61 0.86
N ALA A 162 -8.05 -3.87 1.33
CA ALA A 162 -6.91 -3.01 1.06
C ALA A 162 -6.62 -2.88 -0.45
N ALA A 163 -6.61 -3.99 -1.19
CA ALA A 163 -6.42 -4.02 -2.64
C ALA A 163 -7.53 -3.25 -3.39
N GLY A 164 -8.77 -3.43 -2.96
CA GLY A 164 -9.92 -2.69 -3.50
C GLY A 164 -9.83 -1.18 -3.28
N LEU A 165 -9.42 -0.76 -2.08
CA LEU A 165 -9.18 0.67 -1.79
C LEU A 165 -8.07 1.25 -2.66
N VAL A 166 -6.95 0.54 -2.84
CA VAL A 166 -5.87 0.96 -3.74
C VAL A 166 -6.39 1.11 -5.17
N ALA A 167 -7.20 0.16 -5.65
CA ALA A 167 -7.80 0.24 -6.98
C ALA A 167 -8.71 1.48 -7.14
N ILE A 168 -9.57 1.74 -6.16
CA ILE A 168 -10.48 2.89 -6.14
C ILE A 168 -9.70 4.20 -6.10
N TYR A 169 -8.68 4.30 -5.25
CA TYR A 169 -7.86 5.51 -5.12
C TYR A 169 -7.13 5.83 -6.42
N ILE A 170 -6.52 4.84 -7.08
CA ILE A 170 -5.86 5.06 -8.38
C ILE A 170 -6.89 5.52 -9.43
N ALA A 171 -8.07 4.92 -9.47
CA ALA A 171 -9.09 5.26 -10.44
C ALA A 171 -9.62 6.70 -10.29
N PHE A 172 -9.83 7.15 -9.06
CA PHE A 172 -10.60 8.37 -8.78
C PHE A 172 -9.79 9.49 -8.12
N GLU A 173 -8.80 9.15 -7.29
CA GLU A 173 -8.05 10.13 -6.50
C GLU A 173 -6.73 10.53 -7.18
N SER A 174 -6.12 9.68 -8.00
CA SER A 174 -4.84 9.98 -8.64
C SER A 174 -4.75 11.33 -9.38
N PRO A 175 -5.82 11.92 -9.96
CA PRO A 175 -5.77 13.27 -10.52
C PRO A 175 -5.57 14.38 -9.48
N ILE A 176 -5.77 14.10 -8.18
CA ILE A 176 -5.69 15.08 -7.09
C ILE A 176 -4.29 15.07 -6.49
N SER A 177 -3.77 13.90 -6.11
CA SER A 177 -2.46 13.78 -5.46
C SER A 177 -1.45 12.91 -6.18
N GLY A 178 -1.84 12.22 -7.26
CA GLY A 178 -1.03 11.18 -7.88
C GLY A 178 -1.17 9.81 -7.20
N MET A 179 -1.88 9.71 -6.11
CA MET A 179 -2.14 8.51 -5.30
C MET A 179 -0.87 7.75 -4.91
N SER A 180 -0.31 8.06 -3.79
CA SER A 180 0.85 7.36 -3.24
C SER A 180 0.50 6.43 -2.09
N THR A 181 0.01 6.99 -0.98
CA THR A 181 -0.15 6.33 0.34
C THR A 181 1.12 5.65 0.86
N ASN A 182 2.26 5.80 0.16
CA ASN A 182 3.44 4.97 0.38
C ASN A 182 4.73 5.75 0.02
N PRO A 183 5.58 6.12 0.99
CA PRO A 183 6.86 6.79 0.72
C PRO A 183 7.77 6.04 -0.28
N ALA A 184 7.85 4.72 -0.18
CA ALA A 184 8.70 3.92 -1.08
C ALA A 184 8.17 3.94 -2.52
N ARG A 185 6.84 3.91 -2.69
CA ARG A 185 6.18 4.01 -4.00
C ARG A 185 6.50 5.33 -4.71
N THR A 186 6.64 6.41 -3.97
CA THR A 186 7.01 7.72 -4.54
C THR A 186 8.51 7.83 -4.77
N PHE A 187 9.32 7.31 -3.85
CA PHE A 187 10.77 7.48 -3.86
C PHE A 187 11.43 6.80 -5.06
N GLY A 188 11.04 5.58 -5.40
CA GLY A 188 11.60 4.85 -6.54
C GLY A 188 11.53 5.66 -7.85
N PRO A 189 10.34 6.04 -8.33
CA PRO A 189 10.20 6.88 -9.52
C PRO A 189 10.85 8.27 -9.40
N ALA A 190 10.86 8.87 -8.20
CA ALA A 190 11.45 10.20 -7.99
C ALA A 190 12.96 10.22 -8.31
N ILE A 191 13.68 9.16 -7.96
CA ILE A 191 15.12 9.03 -8.29
C ILE A 191 15.35 9.04 -9.80
N TYR A 192 14.56 8.29 -10.57
CA TYR A 192 14.76 8.16 -12.02
C TYR A 192 14.25 9.36 -12.81
N GLY A 193 13.16 9.97 -12.36
CA GLY A 193 12.56 11.13 -13.00
C GLY A 193 13.04 12.47 -12.45
N SER A 194 13.87 12.49 -11.39
CA SER A 194 14.28 13.69 -10.66
C SER A 194 13.12 14.53 -10.11
N TYR A 195 12.06 13.85 -9.62
CA TYR A 195 10.83 14.47 -9.11
C TYR A 195 10.95 14.79 -7.61
N TRP A 196 11.79 15.75 -7.22
CA TRP A 196 12.10 16.05 -5.83
C TRP A 196 11.18 17.09 -5.18
N HIS A 197 10.60 17.98 -5.97
CA HIS A 197 9.85 19.14 -5.50
C HIS A 197 8.76 18.79 -4.48
N ALA A 198 7.93 17.82 -4.78
CA ALA A 198 6.80 17.44 -3.95
C ALA A 198 7.04 16.18 -3.10
N LEU A 199 8.27 15.66 -3.05
CA LEU A 199 8.59 14.41 -2.36
C LEU A 199 8.19 14.45 -0.86
N TRP A 200 8.34 15.61 -0.23
CA TRP A 200 7.99 15.82 1.17
C TRP A 200 6.52 15.49 1.48
N ILE A 201 5.59 15.75 0.55
CA ILE A 201 4.16 15.43 0.71
C ILE A 201 4.00 13.95 1.03
N TYR A 202 4.61 13.10 0.22
CA TYR A 202 4.45 11.65 0.27
C TYR A 202 5.28 10.99 1.38
N PHE A 203 6.24 11.71 1.95
CA PHE A 203 6.99 11.28 3.13
C PHE A 203 6.32 11.72 4.44
N MET A 204 5.44 12.72 4.39
CA MET A 204 4.78 13.26 5.60
C MET A 204 3.29 12.89 5.65
N ALA A 205 2.53 13.12 4.60
CA ALA A 205 1.08 12.94 4.63
C ALA A 205 0.63 11.49 4.86
N PRO A 206 1.16 10.46 4.14
CA PRO A 206 0.79 9.08 4.40
C PRO A 206 1.13 8.60 5.82
N PRO A 207 2.35 8.80 6.36
CA PRO A 207 2.64 8.46 7.74
C PRO A 207 1.72 9.16 8.75
N LEU A 208 1.46 10.45 8.58
CA LEU A 208 0.58 11.19 9.48
C LEU A 208 -0.87 10.65 9.44
N GLY A 209 -1.40 10.39 8.25
CA GLY A 209 -2.73 9.80 8.09
C GLY A 209 -2.83 8.41 8.73
N MET A 210 -1.84 7.53 8.50
CA MET A 210 -1.84 6.18 9.05
C MET A 210 -1.63 6.17 10.58
N LEU A 211 -0.78 7.04 11.10
CA LEU A 211 -0.60 7.20 12.55
C LEU A 211 -1.87 7.74 13.20
N ALA A 212 -2.55 8.71 12.60
CA ALA A 212 -3.85 9.17 13.08
C ALA A 212 -4.88 8.04 13.13
N ALA A 213 -4.91 7.17 12.11
CA ALA A 213 -5.76 5.98 12.10
C ALA A 213 -5.45 5.03 13.27
N SER A 214 -4.16 4.84 13.59
CA SER A 214 -3.75 4.00 14.73
C SER A 214 -4.20 4.57 16.07
N GLU A 215 -4.16 5.87 16.25
CA GLU A 215 -4.64 6.52 17.49
C GLU A 215 -6.17 6.40 17.64
N VAL A 216 -6.90 6.57 16.54
CA VAL A 216 -8.37 6.34 16.53
C VAL A 216 -8.67 4.88 16.85
N PHE A 217 -7.96 3.93 16.24
CA PHE A 217 -8.12 2.50 16.51
C PHE A 217 -7.89 2.17 17.99
N LEU A 218 -6.80 2.66 18.59
CA LEU A 218 -6.50 2.44 20.00
C LEU A 218 -7.59 3.01 20.92
N ARG A 219 -8.09 4.23 20.65
CA ARG A 219 -9.17 4.84 21.43
C ARG A 219 -10.45 4.03 21.37
N VAL A 220 -10.87 3.61 20.18
CA VAL A 220 -12.08 2.81 19.98
C VAL A 220 -11.97 1.43 20.68
N ARG A 221 -10.75 0.87 20.72
CA ARG A 221 -10.48 -0.43 21.35
C ARG A 221 -10.07 -0.36 22.81
N GLY A 222 -10.23 0.79 23.48
CA GLY A 222 -9.87 0.95 24.89
C GLY A 222 -8.38 0.72 25.18
N GLY A 223 -7.50 1.12 24.27
CA GLY A 223 -6.06 0.96 24.38
C GLY A 223 -5.50 -0.40 23.89
N GLN A 224 -6.35 -1.31 23.48
CA GLN A 224 -5.92 -2.61 22.96
C GLN A 224 -5.35 -2.49 21.55
N GLY A 225 -4.06 -2.84 21.38
CA GLY A 225 -3.41 -2.90 20.07
C GLY A 225 -3.95 -4.01 19.17
N PRO A 226 -3.59 -4.00 17.88
CA PRO A 226 -4.00 -5.03 16.93
C PRO A 226 -3.41 -6.40 17.32
N TYR A 227 -4.03 -7.48 16.85
CA TYR A 227 -3.56 -8.83 17.10
C TYR A 227 -2.18 -9.07 16.46
N CYS A 228 -2.00 -8.70 15.20
CA CYS A 228 -0.78 -8.93 14.44
C CYS A 228 -0.56 -7.81 13.41
N ALA A 229 0.65 -7.73 12.86
CA ALA A 229 1.00 -6.77 11.81
C ALA A 229 0.86 -7.33 10.37
N LYS A 230 0.35 -8.54 10.19
CA LYS A 230 0.16 -9.12 8.85
C LYS A 230 -1.15 -8.67 8.22
N LEU A 231 -1.13 -8.27 6.95
CA LEU A 231 -2.34 -8.00 6.17
C LEU A 231 -3.15 -9.27 5.90
N HIS A 232 -2.48 -10.43 5.87
CA HIS A 232 -3.11 -11.73 5.73
C HIS A 232 -2.56 -12.68 6.81
N HIS A 233 -3.24 -12.71 7.97
CA HIS A 233 -2.80 -13.55 9.10
C HIS A 233 -3.28 -15.00 8.98
N HIS A 234 -4.40 -15.27 8.31
CA HIS A 234 -4.97 -16.61 8.14
C HIS A 234 -4.19 -17.42 7.09
N ASN A 235 -2.98 -17.85 7.45
CA ASN A 235 -2.10 -18.66 6.60
C ASN A 235 -1.22 -19.58 7.45
N ASN A 236 -0.49 -20.49 6.80
CA ASN A 236 0.37 -21.49 7.45
C ASN A 236 1.79 -21.00 7.76
N LYS A 237 2.13 -19.73 7.50
CA LYS A 237 3.47 -19.20 7.76
C LYS A 237 3.58 -18.72 9.19
N ARG A 238 4.70 -19.07 9.86
CA ARG A 238 5.01 -18.58 11.20
C ARG A 238 4.91 -17.06 11.25
N CYS A 239 4.23 -16.54 12.27
CA CYS A 239 4.23 -15.10 12.51
C CYS A 239 5.55 -14.66 13.13
N ILE A 240 6.11 -13.57 12.59
CA ILE A 240 7.38 -12.97 13.01
C ILE A 240 7.18 -11.72 13.85
N PHE A 241 5.94 -11.30 14.05
CA PHE A 241 5.59 -10.08 14.78
C PHE A 241 5.19 -10.37 16.22
N HIS A 242 5.19 -9.33 17.06
CA HIS A 242 4.69 -9.41 18.42
C HIS A 242 3.16 -9.57 18.42
N HIS A 243 2.67 -10.67 18.97
CA HIS A 243 1.22 -10.90 19.07
C HIS A 243 0.62 -10.11 20.22
N GLY A 244 -0.60 -9.57 20.00
CA GLY A 244 -1.49 -9.11 21.06
C GLY A 244 -2.31 -10.26 21.67
N ALA A 245 -3.24 -9.92 22.55
CA ALA A 245 -4.21 -10.91 23.04
C ALA A 245 -4.98 -11.53 21.86
N PRO A 246 -5.23 -12.85 21.89
CA PRO A 246 -6.03 -13.51 20.86
C PRO A 246 -7.38 -12.79 20.68
N LEU A 247 -7.87 -12.76 19.44
CA LEU A 247 -9.27 -12.39 19.20
C LEU A 247 -10.13 -13.33 20.05
N GLN A 248 -10.80 -12.79 21.06
CA GLN A 248 -11.76 -13.59 21.84
C GLN A 248 -12.80 -14.09 20.85
N ARG A 249 -12.78 -15.39 20.57
CA ARG A 249 -13.97 -16.04 20.01
C ARG A 249 -15.06 -15.85 21.03
N SER A 250 -16.11 -15.13 20.70
CA SER A 250 -17.37 -15.18 21.44
C SER A 250 -17.95 -16.60 21.23
N ILE A 251 -17.38 -17.56 21.93
CA ILE A 251 -18.04 -18.85 22.12
C ILE A 251 -19.31 -18.49 22.86
N GLY A 252 -20.45 -18.59 22.14
CA GLY A 252 -21.75 -18.37 22.74
C GLY A 252 -21.87 -19.12 24.06
N LYS A 253 -22.00 -18.38 25.15
CA LYS A 253 -22.50 -18.88 26.38
C LYS A 253 -23.99 -19.16 26.18
N SER A 254 -24.30 -20.27 25.53
CA SER A 254 -25.63 -20.84 25.51
C SER A 254 -25.49 -22.36 25.39
N SER A 255 -25.12 -23.02 26.47
CA SER A 255 -25.40 -24.42 26.76
C SER A 255 -24.71 -24.88 28.06
N GLN A 256 -25.09 -24.34 29.20
CA GLN A 256 -24.92 -25.02 30.48
C GLN A 256 -25.77 -24.32 31.52
N ALA A 257 -27.06 -24.46 31.37
CA ALA A 257 -28.01 -24.26 32.43
C ALA A 257 -29.24 -25.13 32.14
N ILE A 258 -29.11 -26.45 32.26
CA ILE A 258 -30.14 -27.45 32.56
C ILE A 258 -29.37 -28.77 32.81
N ALA A 259 -29.07 -29.02 34.06
CA ALA A 259 -29.02 -30.33 34.69
C ALA A 259 -28.86 -30.10 36.19
#